data_b178df46f6163110430c5471ef6ac775
#
_entry.id   b178df46f6163110430c5471ef6ac775
#
_cell.length_a   1.000
_cell.length_b   1.000
_cell.length_c   1.000
_cell.angle_alpha   90.00
_cell.angle_beta   90.00
_cell.angle_gamma   90.00
#
_symmetry.space_group_name_H-M   'P 1'
#
loop_
_entity.id
_entity.type
_entity.pdbx_description
1 polymer ?
#
loop_
_entity_poly.entity_id
_entity_poly.type
_entity_poly.pdbx_seq_one_letter_code
_entity_poly.pdbx_strand_id
1 'polypeptide(L)'
;MYILDAFWSIIPGNEAKAYAALGALTAQVEKEEPDTWMYLLHTPNLDPGVNTFPMPGPQQVAFVEGFKDRDAFHKHANGPILKEFFAKNGAYFLNMYGPTVPFMMLQPLEMIDGFIRPGADVITAWQVEARWVMKPGNRDKVKKALKPYVSAVRTEEPTTLMYTVSVPDVSKNAMALPPSQVDALVYNSSWTNQQEFFAHGSGPVYQDFLKEHGHLFVQAGPGSTTHPYMTTSVLKRFAGFFRKKAFIG
;
A
#
# COMPACT_ATOMS: atom_id res chain seq x y z
N MET A 1 -5.18 11.19 6.55
CA MET A 1 -4.26 10.08 6.93
C MET A 1 -3.02 10.17 6.06
N TYR A 2 -1.84 9.92 6.62
CA TYR A 2 -0.58 9.82 5.91
C TYR A 2 -0.27 8.33 5.76
N ILE A 3 0.05 7.89 4.54
CA ILE A 3 0.25 6.47 4.23
C ILE A 3 1.74 6.19 4.03
N LEU A 4 2.18 5.03 4.43
CA LEU A 4 3.48 4.49 4.06
C LEU A 4 3.27 3.13 3.42
N ASP A 5 3.81 2.95 2.23
CA ASP A 5 4.07 1.63 1.66
C ASP A 5 5.55 1.30 1.85
N ALA A 6 5.83 0.17 2.49
CA ALA A 6 7.19 -0.29 2.66
C ALA A 6 7.32 -1.75 2.23
N PHE A 7 8.49 -2.08 1.70
CA PHE A 7 8.82 -3.45 1.27
C PHE A 7 10.17 -3.83 1.86
N TRP A 8 10.19 -4.94 2.58
CA TRP A 8 11.41 -5.49 3.15
C TRP A 8 11.68 -6.87 2.54
N SER A 9 12.95 -7.21 2.41
CA SER A 9 13.38 -8.51 1.91
C SER A 9 13.93 -9.35 3.06
N ILE A 10 13.40 -10.54 3.24
CA ILE A 10 13.86 -11.52 4.23
C ILE A 10 15.01 -12.33 3.63
N ILE A 11 16.01 -12.63 4.42
CA ILE A 11 17.08 -13.59 4.04
C ILE A 11 16.44 -14.98 3.95
N PRO A 12 16.61 -15.70 2.82
CA PRO A 12 16.06 -17.05 2.66
C PRO A 12 16.40 -17.98 3.83
N GLY A 13 15.39 -18.69 4.33
CA GLY A 13 15.50 -19.58 5.49
C GLY A 13 15.22 -18.92 6.84
N ASN A 14 15.01 -17.59 6.87
CA ASN A 14 14.60 -16.86 8.09
C ASN A 14 13.13 -16.50 8.12
N GLU A 15 12.31 -16.93 7.15
CA GLU A 15 10.93 -16.48 6.97
C GLU A 15 10.09 -16.66 8.25
N ALA A 16 10.11 -17.85 8.85
CA ALA A 16 9.33 -18.12 10.06
C ALA A 16 9.74 -17.22 11.25
N LYS A 17 11.05 -16.97 11.42
CA LYS A 17 11.57 -16.08 12.48
C LYS A 17 11.20 -14.64 12.20
N ALA A 18 11.34 -14.19 10.95
CA ALA A 18 10.99 -12.85 10.53
C ALA A 18 9.49 -12.57 10.73
N TYR A 19 8.60 -13.49 10.32
CA TYR A 19 7.16 -13.33 10.51
C TYR A 19 6.77 -13.30 11.98
N ALA A 20 7.36 -14.16 12.82
CA ALA A 20 7.12 -14.13 14.26
C ALA A 20 7.58 -12.81 14.89
N ALA A 21 8.76 -12.32 14.51
CA ALA A 21 9.29 -11.05 14.99
C ALA A 21 8.42 -9.86 14.53
N LEU A 22 7.97 -9.87 13.28
CA LEU A 22 7.09 -8.84 12.73
C LEU A 22 5.70 -8.84 13.38
N GLY A 23 5.16 -10.01 13.70
CA GLY A 23 3.92 -10.12 14.48
C GLY A 23 4.06 -9.49 15.88
N ALA A 24 5.19 -9.72 16.55
CA ALA A 24 5.48 -9.10 17.84
C ALA A 24 5.67 -7.57 17.71
N LEU A 25 6.34 -7.10 16.66
CA LEU A 25 6.47 -5.68 16.34
C LEU A 25 5.08 -5.04 16.16
N THR A 26 4.21 -5.67 15.39
CA THR A 26 2.83 -5.18 15.15
C THR A 26 2.08 -4.98 16.47
N ALA A 27 2.13 -5.96 17.36
CA ALA A 27 1.47 -5.88 18.66
C ALA A 27 2.07 -4.76 19.55
N GLN A 28 3.39 -4.53 19.48
CA GLN A 28 4.03 -3.46 20.20
C GLN A 28 3.63 -2.08 19.65
N VAL A 29 3.64 -1.89 18.33
CA VAL A 29 3.18 -0.67 17.66
C VAL A 29 1.72 -0.38 18.01
N GLU A 30 0.86 -1.39 17.98
CA GLU A 30 -0.55 -1.24 18.37
C GLU A 30 -0.69 -0.73 19.80
N LYS A 31 0.10 -1.26 20.73
CA LYS A 31 0.05 -0.90 22.15
C LYS A 31 0.60 0.49 22.43
N GLU A 32 1.71 0.89 21.79
CA GLU A 32 2.53 2.01 22.22
C GLU A 32 2.45 3.25 21.31
N GLU A 33 1.95 3.09 20.06
CA GLU A 33 1.87 4.19 19.09
C GLU A 33 0.43 4.56 18.72
N PRO A 34 -0.29 5.36 19.53
CA PRO A 34 -1.72 5.66 19.33
C PRO A 34 -2.02 6.49 18.07
N ASP A 35 -1.03 7.12 17.46
CA ASP A 35 -1.14 7.90 16.23
C ASP A 35 -0.81 7.08 14.97
N THR A 36 -0.41 5.80 15.11
CA THR A 36 -0.42 4.78 14.06
C THR A 36 -1.83 4.19 14.01
N TRP A 37 -2.60 4.54 12.97
CA TRP A 37 -4.02 4.18 12.88
C TRP A 37 -4.26 2.86 12.16
N MET A 38 -3.36 2.50 11.25
CA MET A 38 -3.38 1.26 10.50
C MET A 38 -1.95 0.74 10.36
N TYR A 39 -1.76 -0.56 10.55
CA TYR A 39 -0.46 -1.20 10.39
C TYR A 39 -0.67 -2.60 9.87
N LEU A 40 -0.46 -2.82 8.59
CA LEU A 40 -0.81 -4.06 7.91
C LEU A 40 0.44 -4.68 7.29
N LEU A 41 0.65 -5.95 7.59
CA LEU A 41 1.78 -6.74 7.10
C LEU A 41 1.30 -7.85 6.19
N HIS A 42 1.90 -7.91 5.01
CA HIS A 42 1.50 -8.84 3.97
C HIS A 42 2.70 -9.62 3.43
N THR A 43 2.40 -10.84 2.98
CA THR A 43 3.25 -11.58 2.05
C THR A 43 2.67 -11.47 0.64
N PRO A 44 3.47 -11.68 -0.42
CA PRO A 44 2.93 -11.86 -1.76
C PRO A 44 1.94 -13.02 -1.80
N ASN A 45 0.85 -12.85 -2.53
CA ASN A 45 -0.04 -13.97 -2.81
C ASN A 45 0.49 -14.76 -4.01
N LEU A 46 1.02 -15.94 -3.74
CA LEU A 46 1.60 -16.86 -4.73
C LEU A 46 0.65 -18.02 -5.07
N ASP A 47 -0.64 -17.92 -4.75
CA ASP A 47 -1.60 -18.96 -5.07
C ASP A 47 -1.70 -19.17 -6.59
N PRO A 48 -1.93 -20.41 -7.06
CA PRO A 48 -2.14 -20.68 -8.47
C PRO A 48 -3.29 -19.82 -9.05
N GLY A 49 -3.04 -19.23 -10.21
CA GLY A 49 -4.02 -18.36 -10.89
C GLY A 49 -4.04 -16.91 -10.41
N VAL A 50 -3.22 -16.54 -9.43
CA VAL A 50 -3.03 -15.15 -9.03
C VAL A 50 -1.94 -14.52 -9.91
N ASN A 51 -2.32 -13.51 -10.66
CA ASN A 51 -1.38 -12.73 -11.48
C ASN A 51 -0.98 -11.47 -10.72
N THR A 52 0.30 -11.37 -10.42
CA THR A 52 0.89 -10.17 -9.81
C THR A 52 2.01 -9.65 -10.70
N PHE A 53 2.04 -8.35 -10.93
CA PHE A 53 3.10 -7.71 -11.72
C PHE A 53 3.60 -6.44 -11.02
N PRO A 54 4.93 -6.27 -10.85
CA PRO A 54 5.95 -7.30 -11.06
C PRO A 54 5.77 -8.46 -10.08
N MET A 55 6.22 -9.65 -10.45
CA MET A 55 6.16 -10.83 -9.57
C MET A 55 7.01 -10.57 -8.31
N PRO A 56 6.43 -10.43 -7.12
CA PRO A 56 7.21 -10.28 -5.91
C PRO A 56 7.87 -11.62 -5.54
N GLY A 57 9.06 -11.56 -4.96
CA GLY A 57 9.70 -12.75 -4.42
C GLY A 57 8.99 -13.26 -3.16
N PRO A 58 9.02 -14.56 -2.89
CA PRO A 58 8.36 -15.15 -1.72
C PRO A 58 8.95 -14.64 -0.38
N GLN A 59 10.14 -14.07 -0.40
CA GLN A 59 10.82 -13.53 0.77
C GLN A 59 10.51 -12.04 1.01
N GLN A 60 9.57 -11.46 0.28
CA GLN A 60 9.18 -10.06 0.51
C GLN A 60 8.08 -9.96 1.55
N VAL A 61 8.17 -8.89 2.34
CA VAL A 61 7.07 -8.42 3.20
C VAL A 61 6.68 -7.03 2.73
N ALA A 62 5.39 -6.85 2.49
CA ALA A 62 4.81 -5.55 2.18
C ALA A 62 4.09 -4.99 3.40
N PHE A 63 4.37 -3.74 3.70
CA PHE A 63 3.70 -2.97 4.75
C PHE A 63 2.80 -1.94 4.10
N VAL A 64 1.58 -1.84 4.60
CA VAL A 64 0.68 -0.72 4.33
C VAL A 64 0.34 -0.11 5.67
N GLU A 65 0.87 1.08 5.92
CA GLU A 65 0.75 1.76 7.20
C GLU A 65 -0.01 3.06 7.04
N GLY A 66 -0.85 3.39 8.00
CA GLY A 66 -1.61 4.62 8.04
C GLY A 66 -1.37 5.37 9.35
N PHE A 67 -0.89 6.59 9.22
CA PHE A 67 -0.60 7.47 10.35
C PHE A 67 -1.57 8.64 10.39
N LYS A 68 -1.77 9.20 11.57
CA LYS A 68 -2.54 10.42 11.76
C LYS A 68 -2.08 11.52 10.79
N ASP A 69 -0.77 11.74 10.74
CA ASP A 69 -0.10 12.76 9.95
C ASP A 69 1.37 12.38 9.71
N ARG A 70 2.12 13.22 9.01
CA ARG A 70 3.54 13.04 8.72
C ARG A 70 4.39 12.98 10.00
N ASP A 71 4.07 13.78 11.02
CA ASP A 71 4.84 13.81 12.26
C ASP A 71 4.72 12.49 13.02
N ALA A 72 3.54 11.86 13.00
CA ALA A 72 3.33 10.53 13.55
C ALA A 72 4.17 9.48 12.81
N PHE A 73 4.23 9.54 11.47
CA PHE A 73 5.14 8.71 10.68
C PHE A 73 6.61 8.91 11.08
N HIS A 74 7.08 10.15 11.18
CA HIS A 74 8.47 10.42 11.57
C HIS A 74 8.79 9.92 12.98
N LYS A 75 7.85 10.01 13.92
CA LYS A 75 8.00 9.45 15.27
C LYS A 75 8.12 7.93 15.23
N HIS A 76 7.29 7.26 14.44
CA HIS A 76 7.38 5.81 14.22
C HIS A 76 8.73 5.43 13.61
N ALA A 77 9.09 6.01 12.47
CA ALA A 77 10.30 5.66 11.71
C ALA A 77 11.61 5.89 12.49
N ASN A 78 11.64 6.91 13.37
CA ASN A 78 12.82 7.24 14.19
C ASN A 78 12.68 6.78 15.64
N GLY A 79 11.59 6.12 15.99
CA GLY A 79 11.23 5.74 17.35
C GLY A 79 12.08 4.60 17.92
N PRO A 80 11.98 4.39 19.23
CA PRO A 80 12.71 3.32 19.90
C PRO A 80 12.25 1.93 19.49
N ILE A 81 10.97 1.75 19.17
CA ILE A 81 10.39 0.45 18.80
C ILE A 81 11.10 -0.14 17.58
N LEU A 82 11.21 0.62 16.48
CA LEU A 82 11.92 0.15 15.29
C LEU A 82 13.42 -0.01 15.52
N LYS A 83 14.06 0.87 16.29
CA LYS A 83 15.48 0.74 16.65
C LYS A 83 15.76 -0.56 17.42
N GLU A 84 14.95 -0.87 18.41
CA GLU A 84 15.05 -2.11 19.17
C GLU A 84 14.75 -3.34 18.31
N PHE A 85 13.71 -3.24 17.46
CA PHE A 85 13.38 -4.30 16.53
C PHE A 85 14.55 -4.65 15.62
N PHE A 86 15.18 -3.66 14.99
CA PHE A 86 16.32 -3.88 14.10
C PHE A 86 17.56 -4.37 14.85
N ALA A 87 17.81 -3.87 16.07
CA ALA A 87 18.91 -4.35 16.90
C ALA A 87 18.77 -5.85 17.23
N LYS A 88 17.55 -6.34 17.46
CA LYS A 88 17.28 -7.75 17.80
C LYS A 88 17.12 -8.65 16.59
N ASN A 89 16.47 -8.17 15.54
CA ASN A 89 15.93 -8.98 14.45
C ASN A 89 16.49 -8.62 13.07
N GLY A 90 17.33 -7.58 12.98
CA GLY A 90 17.88 -7.10 11.70
C GLY A 90 18.61 -8.18 10.90
N ALA A 91 19.22 -9.16 11.58
CA ALA A 91 19.89 -10.30 10.94
C ALA A 91 18.97 -11.22 10.11
N TYR A 92 17.64 -11.09 10.25
CA TYR A 92 16.69 -11.86 9.43
C TYR A 92 16.41 -11.22 8.06
N PHE A 93 16.82 -9.98 7.87
CA PHE A 93 16.52 -9.19 6.68
C PHE A 93 17.77 -8.87 5.88
N LEU A 94 17.62 -8.75 4.55
CA LEU A 94 18.71 -8.31 3.68
C LEU A 94 19.09 -6.85 4.03
N ASN A 95 20.41 -6.64 4.17
CA ASN A 95 20.97 -5.34 4.49
C ASN A 95 21.63 -4.71 3.24
N MET A 96 21.19 -3.50 2.87
CA MET A 96 21.89 -2.71 1.83
C MET A 96 22.60 -1.47 2.38
N TYR A 97 22.19 -0.96 3.52
CA TYR A 97 22.65 0.32 4.06
C TYR A 97 23.47 0.19 5.36
N GLY A 98 23.83 -1.03 5.74
CA GLY A 98 24.61 -1.30 6.95
C GLY A 98 24.11 -2.53 7.72
N PRO A 99 24.85 -2.99 8.74
CA PRO A 99 24.57 -4.28 9.39
C PRO A 99 23.25 -4.32 10.19
N THR A 100 22.62 -3.17 10.39
CA THR A 100 21.39 -3.06 11.21
C THR A 100 20.20 -2.46 10.49
N VAL A 101 20.35 -2.03 9.22
CA VAL A 101 19.25 -1.44 8.42
C VAL A 101 18.89 -2.40 7.31
N PRO A 102 17.69 -3.00 7.30
CA PRO A 102 17.27 -3.90 6.26
C PRO A 102 17.21 -3.18 4.91
N PHE A 103 17.41 -3.95 3.83
CA PHE A 103 17.05 -3.46 2.51
C PHE A 103 15.54 -3.22 2.50
N MET A 104 15.17 -1.96 2.41
CA MET A 104 13.78 -1.56 2.40
C MET A 104 13.51 -0.55 1.28
N MET A 105 12.35 -0.67 0.70
CA MET A 105 11.74 0.40 -0.05
C MET A 105 10.75 1.11 0.88
N LEU A 106 10.88 2.42 0.99
CA LEU A 106 9.95 3.26 1.75
C LEU A 106 9.32 4.26 0.80
N GLN A 107 8.02 4.26 0.73
CA GLN A 107 7.25 5.17 -0.11
C GLN A 107 6.21 5.92 0.73
N PRO A 108 6.60 7.03 1.35
CA PRO A 108 5.65 7.90 2.03
C PRO A 108 4.68 8.54 1.02
N LEU A 109 3.41 8.54 1.37
CA LEU A 109 2.32 8.88 0.47
C LEU A 109 1.37 9.91 1.11
N GLU A 110 0.96 10.88 0.33
CA GLU A 110 -0.14 11.79 0.65
C GLU A 110 -1.44 11.20 0.10
N MET A 111 -2.37 10.84 0.98
CA MET A 111 -3.67 10.35 0.56
C MET A 111 -4.48 11.49 -0.08
N ILE A 112 -4.96 11.25 -1.31
CA ILE A 112 -5.82 12.18 -2.05
C ILE A 112 -7.25 12.06 -1.54
N ASP A 113 -7.74 10.82 -1.48
CA ASP A 113 -9.08 10.44 -1.06
C ASP A 113 -9.08 8.94 -0.70
N GLY A 114 -10.13 8.48 -0.05
CA GLY A 114 -10.26 7.07 0.27
C GLY A 114 -11.33 6.81 1.32
N PHE A 115 -11.58 5.52 1.51
CA PHE A 115 -12.43 5.03 2.59
C PHE A 115 -11.91 3.68 3.12
N ILE A 116 -12.23 3.40 4.37
CA ILE A 116 -11.97 2.15 5.05
C ILE A 116 -13.23 1.80 5.84
N ARG A 117 -13.88 0.69 5.49
CA ARG A 117 -15.12 0.25 6.11
C ARG A 117 -14.86 -0.71 7.26
N PRO A 118 -15.78 -0.82 8.21
CA PRO A 118 -15.83 -1.97 9.11
C PRO A 118 -15.81 -3.28 8.30
N GLY A 119 -14.96 -4.23 8.70
CA GLY A 119 -14.73 -5.47 7.94
C GLY A 119 -13.44 -5.47 7.11
N ALA A 120 -12.80 -4.31 6.87
CA ALA A 120 -11.47 -4.26 6.28
C ALA A 120 -10.38 -4.90 7.18
N ASP A 121 -10.66 -5.04 8.47
CA ASP A 121 -9.83 -5.72 9.45
C ASP A 121 -9.83 -7.25 9.33
N VAL A 122 -10.73 -7.83 8.53
CA VAL A 122 -10.74 -9.27 8.27
C VAL A 122 -9.47 -9.70 7.54
N ILE A 123 -8.72 -10.62 8.16
CA ILE A 123 -7.40 -11.03 7.67
C ILE A 123 -7.46 -11.72 6.31
N THR A 124 -8.59 -12.31 5.96
CA THR A 124 -8.83 -13.00 4.68
C THR A 124 -9.30 -12.07 3.56
N ALA A 125 -9.42 -10.76 3.83
CA ALA A 125 -9.76 -9.81 2.77
C ALA A 125 -8.73 -9.88 1.62
N TRP A 126 -9.23 -9.80 0.38
CA TRP A 126 -8.39 -9.78 -0.81
C TRP A 126 -7.71 -8.41 -0.93
N GLN A 127 -6.42 -8.37 -0.68
CA GLN A 127 -5.65 -7.13 -0.64
C GLN A 127 -4.89 -6.92 -1.95
N VAL A 128 -4.97 -5.71 -2.49
CA VAL A 128 -4.23 -5.31 -3.69
C VAL A 128 -3.57 -3.96 -3.49
N GLU A 129 -2.29 -3.89 -3.83
CA GLU A 129 -1.60 -2.64 -4.11
C GLU A 129 -1.49 -2.48 -5.62
N ALA A 130 -1.88 -1.35 -6.17
CA ALA A 130 -1.70 -1.04 -7.58
C ALA A 130 -1.01 0.32 -7.73
N ARG A 131 -0.12 0.42 -8.71
CA ARG A 131 0.59 1.65 -9.04
C ARG A 131 0.37 1.99 -10.49
N TRP A 132 -0.05 3.20 -10.74
CA TRP A 132 -0.22 3.76 -12.07
C TRP A 132 0.81 4.87 -12.31
N VAL A 133 1.12 5.15 -13.55
CA VAL A 133 2.02 6.23 -13.92
C VAL A 133 1.22 7.34 -14.61
N MET A 134 1.19 8.50 -13.99
CA MET A 134 0.61 9.71 -14.59
C MET A 134 1.55 10.26 -15.68
N LYS A 135 0.99 10.84 -16.73
CA LYS A 135 1.81 11.63 -17.65
C LYS A 135 2.34 12.89 -16.94
N PRO A 136 3.58 13.30 -17.19
CA PRO A 136 4.17 14.49 -16.56
C PRO A 136 3.24 15.71 -16.65
N GLY A 137 3.13 16.44 -15.54
CA GLY A 137 2.28 17.64 -15.45
C GLY A 137 0.80 17.41 -15.22
N ASN A 138 0.33 16.16 -15.12
CA ASN A 138 -1.09 15.87 -14.90
C ASN A 138 -1.48 15.59 -13.43
N ARG A 139 -0.53 15.68 -12.49
CA ARG A 139 -0.77 15.35 -11.08
C ARG A 139 -2.03 16.01 -10.49
N ASP A 140 -2.20 17.32 -10.69
CA ASP A 140 -3.36 18.04 -10.13
C ASP A 140 -4.67 17.69 -10.84
N LYS A 141 -4.64 17.44 -12.15
CA LYS A 141 -5.80 16.99 -12.91
C LYS A 141 -6.25 15.61 -12.42
N VAL A 142 -5.29 14.70 -12.22
CA VAL A 142 -5.54 13.36 -11.69
C VAL A 142 -6.12 13.42 -10.27
N LYS A 143 -5.51 14.22 -9.37
CA LYS A 143 -6.05 14.42 -8.01
C LYS A 143 -7.51 14.90 -8.04
N LYS A 144 -7.85 15.78 -8.97
CA LYS A 144 -9.23 16.29 -9.13
C LYS A 144 -10.18 15.22 -9.67
N ALA A 145 -9.75 14.46 -10.66
CA ALA A 145 -10.57 13.39 -11.29
C ALA A 145 -10.84 12.22 -10.33
N LEU A 146 -9.91 11.93 -9.43
CA LEU A 146 -10.04 10.79 -8.51
C LEU A 146 -11.09 10.97 -7.42
N LYS A 147 -11.40 12.19 -6.98
CA LYS A 147 -12.40 12.41 -5.92
C LYS A 147 -13.79 11.88 -6.27
N PRO A 148 -14.41 12.25 -7.41
CA PRO A 148 -15.69 11.67 -7.81
C PRO A 148 -15.59 10.17 -8.07
N TYR A 149 -14.49 9.67 -8.61
CA TYR A 149 -14.27 8.24 -8.82
C TYR A 149 -14.26 7.46 -7.50
N VAL A 150 -13.48 7.88 -6.51
CA VAL A 150 -13.46 7.24 -5.18
C VAL A 150 -14.84 7.29 -4.51
N SER A 151 -15.58 8.39 -4.71
CA SER A 151 -16.95 8.50 -4.21
C SER A 151 -17.89 7.49 -4.88
N ALA A 152 -17.77 7.28 -6.20
CA ALA A 152 -18.54 6.27 -6.93
C ALA A 152 -18.19 4.83 -6.45
N VAL A 153 -16.91 4.48 -6.33
CA VAL A 153 -16.49 3.20 -5.74
C VAL A 153 -17.10 3.00 -4.35
N ARG A 154 -17.10 4.06 -3.52
CA ARG A 154 -17.68 4.00 -2.17
C ARG A 154 -19.18 3.72 -2.19
N THR A 155 -19.93 4.31 -3.09
CA THR A 155 -21.40 4.22 -3.10
C THR A 155 -21.94 3.02 -3.88
N GLU A 156 -21.24 2.61 -4.95
CA GLU A 156 -21.73 1.62 -5.90
C GLU A 156 -21.10 0.24 -5.72
N GLU A 157 -19.96 0.15 -4.99
CA GLU A 157 -19.24 -1.11 -4.77
C GLU A 157 -19.19 -1.46 -3.26
N PRO A 158 -20.29 -1.97 -2.67
CA PRO A 158 -20.38 -2.22 -1.23
C PRO A 158 -19.43 -3.32 -0.72
N THR A 159 -18.92 -4.17 -1.59
CA THR A 159 -17.96 -5.26 -1.28
C THR A 159 -16.51 -4.79 -1.24
N THR A 160 -16.23 -3.57 -1.70
CA THR A 160 -14.93 -2.90 -1.52
C THR A 160 -14.78 -2.46 -0.08
N LEU A 161 -13.88 -3.09 0.66
CA LEU A 161 -13.70 -2.88 2.10
C LEU A 161 -12.78 -1.70 2.40
N MET A 162 -11.74 -1.53 1.60
CA MET A 162 -10.80 -0.42 1.67
C MET A 162 -10.46 0.04 0.27
N TYR A 163 -10.41 1.33 0.07
CA TYR A 163 -9.96 1.95 -1.17
C TYR A 163 -9.30 3.28 -0.86
N THR A 164 -7.99 3.32 -0.85
CA THR A 164 -7.22 4.56 -0.64
C THR A 164 -6.40 4.88 -1.87
N VAL A 165 -6.42 6.14 -2.27
CA VAL A 165 -5.69 6.63 -3.43
C VAL A 165 -4.73 7.71 -2.98
N SER A 166 -3.48 7.55 -3.30
CA SER A 166 -2.39 8.36 -2.78
C SER A 166 -1.39 8.74 -3.87
N VAL A 167 -0.68 9.82 -3.64
CA VAL A 167 0.48 10.22 -4.45
C VAL A 167 1.72 10.28 -3.57
N PRO A 168 2.91 10.01 -4.13
CA PRO A 168 4.15 10.10 -3.36
C PRO A 168 4.33 11.48 -2.73
N ASP A 169 4.77 11.49 -1.46
CA ASP A 169 5.27 12.70 -0.83
C ASP A 169 6.62 13.05 -1.45
N VAL A 170 6.67 14.17 -2.13
CA VAL A 170 7.87 14.67 -2.83
C VAL A 170 8.60 15.77 -2.05
N SER A 171 8.23 15.99 -0.80
CA SER A 171 8.91 16.96 0.04
C SER A 171 10.33 16.50 0.38
N LYS A 172 11.22 17.46 0.69
CA LYS A 172 12.61 17.16 1.05
C LYS A 172 12.78 16.24 2.26
N ASN A 173 11.77 16.17 3.12
CA ASN A 173 11.78 15.41 4.37
C ASN A 173 10.91 14.15 4.29
N ALA A 174 10.57 13.68 3.11
CA ALA A 174 9.67 12.54 2.92
C ALA A 174 10.24 11.21 3.40
N MET A 175 11.56 11.07 3.57
CA MET A 175 12.26 9.81 3.91
C MET A 175 12.01 8.70 2.88
N ALA A 176 11.76 9.04 1.63
CA ALA A 176 11.53 8.06 0.57
C ALA A 176 12.82 7.33 0.17
N LEU A 177 12.74 6.00 0.03
CA LEU A 177 13.81 5.12 -0.42
C LEU A 177 13.27 4.10 -1.44
N PRO A 178 13.67 4.11 -2.72
CA PRO A 178 14.43 5.18 -3.39
C PRO A 178 13.65 6.50 -3.45
N PRO A 179 14.22 7.58 -3.95
CA PRO A 179 13.50 8.85 -4.11
C PRO A 179 12.16 8.67 -4.80
N SER A 180 11.15 9.37 -4.31
CA SER A 180 9.76 9.25 -4.78
C SER A 180 9.63 9.52 -6.28
N GLN A 181 8.88 8.67 -6.96
CA GLN A 181 8.48 8.90 -8.35
C GLN A 181 7.31 9.88 -8.37
N VAL A 182 7.56 11.13 -8.76
CA VAL A 182 6.59 12.24 -8.72
C VAL A 182 5.28 11.90 -9.45
N ASP A 183 5.38 11.17 -10.56
CA ASP A 183 4.26 10.83 -11.43
C ASP A 183 3.59 9.49 -11.08
N ALA A 184 3.91 8.88 -9.94
CA ALA A 184 3.22 7.68 -9.47
C ALA A 184 1.88 8.03 -8.81
N LEU A 185 0.92 7.13 -8.98
CA LEU A 185 -0.34 7.07 -8.26
C LEU A 185 -0.44 5.70 -7.62
N VAL A 186 -0.76 5.65 -6.33
CA VAL A 186 -0.77 4.41 -5.56
C VAL A 186 -2.17 4.15 -5.02
N TYR A 187 -2.68 2.95 -5.26
CA TYR A 187 -3.92 2.45 -4.70
C TYR A 187 -3.61 1.36 -3.69
N ASN A 188 -4.13 1.49 -2.48
CA ASN A 188 -4.21 0.42 -1.51
C ASN A 188 -5.67 0.07 -1.31
N SER A 189 -6.04 -1.16 -1.62
CA SER A 189 -7.42 -1.56 -1.69
C SER A 189 -7.62 -2.99 -1.19
N SER A 190 -8.83 -3.27 -0.69
CA SER A 190 -9.21 -4.61 -0.29
C SER A 190 -10.68 -4.87 -0.59
N TRP A 191 -10.97 -6.13 -0.93
CA TRP A 191 -12.31 -6.65 -1.23
C TRP A 191 -12.61 -7.87 -0.36
N THR A 192 -13.86 -8.24 -0.31
CA THR A 192 -14.29 -9.46 0.39
C THR A 192 -13.66 -10.72 -0.21
N ASN A 193 -13.39 -10.73 -1.51
CA ASN A 193 -12.77 -11.85 -2.23
C ASN A 193 -12.21 -11.40 -3.60
N GLN A 194 -11.56 -12.33 -4.30
CA GLN A 194 -10.98 -12.10 -5.64
C GLN A 194 -12.03 -11.75 -6.71
N GLN A 195 -13.21 -12.36 -6.64
CA GLN A 195 -14.25 -12.12 -7.65
C GLN A 195 -14.72 -10.68 -7.61
N GLU A 196 -14.84 -10.09 -6.42
CA GLU A 196 -15.21 -8.68 -6.25
C GLU A 196 -14.12 -7.72 -6.77
N PHE A 197 -12.86 -8.07 -6.62
CA PHE A 197 -11.77 -7.34 -7.25
C PHE A 197 -11.88 -7.36 -8.79
N PHE A 198 -12.16 -8.50 -9.40
CA PHE A 198 -12.37 -8.58 -10.83
C PHE A 198 -13.64 -7.84 -11.30
N ALA A 199 -14.71 -7.90 -10.50
CA ALA A 199 -15.92 -7.14 -10.76
C ALA A 199 -15.66 -5.63 -10.76
N HIS A 200 -14.83 -5.12 -9.81
CA HIS A 200 -14.38 -3.74 -9.83
C HIS A 200 -13.67 -3.39 -11.17
N GLY A 201 -12.65 -4.17 -11.55
CA GLY A 201 -11.84 -3.89 -12.76
C GLY A 201 -12.64 -3.95 -14.08
N SER A 202 -13.71 -4.75 -14.14
CA SER A 202 -14.61 -4.86 -15.29
C SER A 202 -15.89 -4.02 -15.17
N GLY A 203 -16.13 -3.45 -13.99
CA GLY A 203 -17.35 -2.72 -13.67
C GLY A 203 -17.44 -1.32 -14.29
N PRO A 204 -18.64 -0.76 -14.36
CA PRO A 204 -18.88 0.53 -15.04
C PRO A 204 -18.11 1.67 -14.37
N VAL A 205 -18.02 1.72 -13.04
CA VAL A 205 -17.33 2.80 -12.32
C VAL A 205 -15.87 2.93 -12.77
N TYR A 206 -15.16 1.78 -12.86
CA TYR A 206 -13.77 1.76 -13.30
C TYR A 206 -13.64 2.06 -14.81
N GLN A 207 -14.50 1.46 -15.64
CA GLN A 207 -14.47 1.61 -17.10
C GLN A 207 -14.81 3.04 -17.53
N ASP A 208 -15.79 3.68 -16.91
CA ASP A 208 -16.17 5.06 -17.21
C ASP A 208 -15.06 6.04 -16.77
N PHE A 209 -14.43 5.80 -15.62
CA PHE A 209 -13.26 6.57 -15.20
C PHE A 209 -12.12 6.47 -16.23
N LEU A 210 -11.81 5.27 -16.73
CA LEU A 210 -10.76 5.10 -17.74
C LEU A 210 -11.12 5.76 -19.06
N LYS A 211 -12.37 5.66 -19.49
CA LYS A 211 -12.87 6.28 -20.73
C LYS A 211 -12.73 7.79 -20.68
N GLU A 212 -13.04 8.40 -19.56
CA GLU A 212 -12.98 9.86 -19.40
C GLU A 212 -11.57 10.36 -19.10
N HIS A 213 -10.84 9.68 -18.23
CA HIS A 213 -9.58 10.18 -17.63
C HIS A 213 -8.35 9.35 -18.00
N GLY A 214 -8.49 8.24 -18.71
CA GLY A 214 -7.36 7.36 -19.08
C GLY A 214 -6.24 8.09 -19.85
N HIS A 215 -6.59 9.13 -20.60
CA HIS A 215 -5.64 9.96 -21.35
C HIS A 215 -4.62 10.71 -20.46
N LEU A 216 -4.90 10.84 -19.15
CA LEU A 216 -4.01 11.48 -18.17
C LEU A 216 -2.83 10.58 -17.73
N PHE A 217 -2.90 9.29 -18.04
CA PHE A 217 -1.94 8.29 -17.64
C PHE A 217 -1.06 7.82 -18.80
N VAL A 218 0.13 7.30 -18.46
CA VAL A 218 0.96 6.56 -19.40
C VAL A 218 0.23 5.27 -19.76
N GLN A 219 0.19 4.94 -21.04
CA GLN A 219 -0.58 3.79 -21.53
C GLN A 219 0.24 2.49 -21.45
N ALA A 220 -0.43 1.36 -21.26
CA ALA A 220 0.20 0.05 -21.10
C ALA A 220 0.95 -0.46 -22.34
N GLY A 221 0.65 0.08 -23.53
CA GLY A 221 1.33 -0.30 -24.76
C GLY A 221 0.87 0.48 -25.97
N PRO A 222 1.55 0.30 -27.11
CA PRO A 222 1.19 0.94 -28.37
C PRO A 222 -0.25 0.57 -28.77
N GLY A 223 -1.06 1.57 -29.05
CA GLY A 223 -2.48 1.38 -29.44
C GLY A 223 -3.46 1.27 -28.27
N SER A 224 -3.00 1.11 -27.03
CA SER A 224 -3.90 1.26 -25.88
C SER A 224 -4.22 2.73 -25.68
N THR A 225 -5.50 3.09 -25.72
CA THR A 225 -5.95 4.47 -25.51
C THR A 225 -6.58 4.68 -24.13
N THR A 226 -6.90 3.61 -23.43
CA THR A 226 -7.70 3.64 -22.21
C THR A 226 -7.09 2.91 -21.02
N HIS A 227 -6.16 1.98 -21.23
CA HIS A 227 -5.57 1.19 -20.12
C HIS A 227 -4.23 1.81 -19.67
N PRO A 228 -4.17 2.35 -18.47
CA PRO A 228 -2.93 2.86 -17.89
C PRO A 228 -1.87 1.77 -17.76
N TYR A 229 -0.60 2.17 -17.88
CA TYR A 229 0.49 1.33 -17.40
C TYR A 229 0.37 1.21 -15.87
N MET A 230 0.20 -0.01 -15.40
CA MET A 230 0.09 -0.29 -13.98
C MET A 230 0.90 -1.51 -13.56
N THR A 231 1.35 -1.49 -12.33
CA THR A 231 1.82 -2.68 -11.62
C THR A 231 0.78 -3.03 -10.55
N THR A 232 0.57 -4.32 -10.34
CA THR A 232 -0.42 -4.80 -9.37
C THR A 232 0.22 -5.89 -8.51
N SER A 233 0.18 -5.72 -7.21
CA SER A 233 0.62 -6.71 -6.24
C SER A 233 -0.59 -7.22 -5.47
N VAL A 234 -0.88 -8.51 -5.60
CA VAL A 234 -1.89 -9.19 -4.77
C VAL A 234 -1.21 -9.72 -3.53
N LEU A 235 -1.77 -9.43 -2.38
CA LEU A 235 -1.13 -9.59 -1.09
C LEU A 235 -1.98 -10.46 -0.15
N LYS A 236 -1.32 -11.26 0.69
CA LYS A 236 -1.93 -12.00 1.82
C LYS A 236 -1.52 -11.35 3.12
N ARG A 237 -2.47 -10.83 3.88
CA ARG A 237 -2.20 -10.30 5.20
C ARG A 237 -1.93 -11.43 6.19
N PHE A 238 -0.86 -11.31 6.98
CA PHE A 238 -0.53 -12.27 8.05
C PHE A 238 -0.53 -11.64 9.44
N ALA A 239 -0.42 -10.30 9.53
CA ALA A 239 -0.53 -9.54 10.78
C ALA A 239 -1.07 -8.14 10.50
N GLY A 240 -1.53 -7.46 11.52
CA GLY A 240 -1.94 -6.06 11.40
C GLY A 240 -3.13 -5.71 12.26
N PHE A 241 -3.37 -4.39 12.33
CA PHE A 241 -4.51 -3.83 13.04
C PHE A 241 -5.06 -2.59 12.32
N PHE A 242 -6.31 -2.28 12.64
CA PHE A 242 -6.95 -1.00 12.35
C PHE A 242 -7.48 -0.41 13.66
N ARG A 243 -7.21 0.85 13.92
CA ARG A 243 -7.89 1.59 14.98
C ARG A 243 -9.21 2.18 14.47
N LYS A 244 -10.16 2.47 15.36
CA LYS A 244 -11.41 3.15 14.99
C LYS A 244 -11.19 4.40 14.13
N LYS A 245 -10.11 5.14 14.40
CA LYS A 245 -9.74 6.37 13.66
C LYS A 245 -9.30 6.11 12.21
N ALA A 246 -8.94 4.87 11.85
CA ALA A 246 -8.61 4.50 10.49
C ALA A 246 -9.86 4.33 9.61
N PHE A 247 -11.01 3.97 10.21
CA PHE A 247 -12.26 3.83 9.47
C PHE A 247 -12.77 5.21 9.08
N ILE A 248 -12.78 5.47 7.78
CA ILE A 248 -13.13 6.74 7.14
C ILE A 248 -14.09 6.49 5.98
N GLY A 249 -15.05 7.37 5.81
CA GLY A 249 -15.99 7.32 4.67
C GLY A 249 -17.45 7.35 5.01
#